data_a27095b3484fb179876d98ba3074a09c
#
_entry.id   a27095b3484fb179876d98ba3074a09c
#
_cell.length_a   1.000
_cell.length_b   1.000
_cell.length_c   1.000
_cell.angle_alpha   90.00
_cell.angle_beta   90.00
_cell.angle_gamma   90.00
#
_symmetry.space_group_name_H-M   'P 1'
#
loop_
_entity.id
_entity.type
_entity.pdbx_description
1 polymer ?
#
loop_
_entity_poly.entity_id
_entity_poly.type
_entity_poly.pdbx_seq_one_letter_code
_entity_poly.pdbx_strand_id
1 'polypeptide(L)'
;MPGVNTAGNQNTTGNAATATKLQTARNINGVKFDGSGDININTLVSRGRVTALSGSTQGTAGIQMYEAYSNSYPTSFGNVLHMKGASAAGEGELLIGWSGTSGAHAPVFIRSRRDITDAAWSAWAQVYTAKDSIPGVNTTGNQNTTGNAATATKLQTARKIAGVAFDGSADITLTAANLNAYTKTE
;
A
#
# COMPACT_ATOMS: atom_id res chain seq x y z
N MET A 1 10.66 63.57 31.34
CA MET A 1 11.68 63.34 30.30
C MET A 1 10.97 63.23 28.96
N PRO A 2 11.29 64.07 27.98
CA PRO A 2 10.77 63.81 26.62
C PRO A 2 11.29 62.48 26.11
N GLY A 3 10.41 61.62 25.62
CA GLY A 3 10.78 60.36 25.03
C GLY A 3 10.57 59.08 25.88
N VAL A 4 10.10 59.19 27.11
CA VAL A 4 9.73 58.03 27.91
C VAL A 4 8.24 57.75 27.73
N ASN A 5 7.91 56.67 27.09
CA ASN A 5 6.54 56.20 26.92
C ASN A 5 6.14 55.24 28.04
N THR A 6 5.42 55.73 29.04
CA THR A 6 4.92 54.91 30.14
C THR A 6 3.78 53.99 29.74
N ALA A 7 3.13 54.22 28.61
CA ALA A 7 2.02 53.40 28.11
C ALA A 7 2.44 52.42 27.02
N GLY A 8 3.69 52.43 26.58
CA GLY A 8 4.23 51.48 25.57
C GLY A 8 3.54 51.54 24.20
N ASN A 9 2.95 52.70 23.82
CA ASN A 9 2.21 52.86 22.56
C ASN A 9 3.04 53.50 21.42
N GLN A 10 4.34 53.66 21.59
CA GLN A 10 5.23 54.23 20.56
C GLN A 10 5.70 53.17 19.57
N ASN A 11 5.69 53.54 18.30
CA ASN A 11 6.40 52.74 17.27
C ASN A 11 7.90 52.89 17.48
N THR A 12 8.58 51.79 17.68
CA THR A 12 10.04 51.72 17.72
C THR A 12 10.59 51.45 16.32
N THR A 13 11.53 52.25 15.87
CA THR A 13 12.26 52.05 14.60
C THR A 13 13.42 51.03 14.74
N GLY A 14 13.71 50.59 15.95
CA GLY A 14 14.72 49.57 16.27
C GLY A 14 14.12 48.29 16.81
N ASN A 15 14.99 47.29 17.06
CA ASN A 15 14.59 46.03 17.68
C ASN A 15 14.28 46.25 19.17
N ALA A 16 13.12 45.79 19.62
CA ALA A 16 12.85 45.68 21.05
C ALA A 16 13.74 44.59 21.65
N ALA A 17 14.38 44.88 22.79
CA ALA A 17 15.21 43.88 23.48
C ALA A 17 14.38 42.66 23.93
N THR A 18 13.11 42.87 24.25
CA THR A 18 12.18 41.81 24.58
C THR A 18 10.78 42.15 24.06
N ALA A 19 10.08 41.16 23.49
CA ALA A 19 8.67 41.24 23.17
C ALA A 19 7.98 39.99 23.73
N THR A 20 6.91 40.19 24.51
CA THR A 20 6.20 39.08 25.15
C THR A 20 5.36 38.33 24.13
N LYS A 21 4.76 39.07 23.18
CA LYS A 21 3.96 38.46 22.10
C LYS A 21 3.73 39.41 20.94
N LEU A 22 3.31 38.87 19.81
CA LEU A 22 2.90 39.68 18.67
C LEU A 22 1.56 40.35 18.95
N GLN A 23 1.41 41.63 18.61
CA GLN A 23 0.15 42.37 18.72
C GLN A 23 -0.99 41.68 17.95
N THR A 24 -0.67 41.15 16.79
CA THR A 24 -1.60 40.35 15.98
C THR A 24 -0.96 39.00 15.72
N ALA A 25 -1.57 37.94 16.26
CA ALA A 25 -1.10 36.57 15.99
C ALA A 25 -1.09 36.27 14.50
N ARG A 26 -0.11 35.52 14.07
CA ARG A 26 0.04 35.01 12.70
C ARG A 26 -0.16 33.50 12.66
N ASN A 27 -0.47 32.97 11.51
CA ASN A 27 -0.49 31.54 11.30
C ASN A 27 0.83 31.07 10.70
N ILE A 28 1.39 30.02 11.28
CA ILE A 28 2.52 29.29 10.74
C ILE A 28 2.00 27.89 10.39
N ASN A 29 1.93 27.56 9.10
CA ASN A 29 1.34 26.32 8.60
C ASN A 29 -0.06 26.00 9.19
N GLY A 30 -0.91 27.01 9.29
CA GLY A 30 -2.28 26.89 9.84
C GLY A 30 -2.35 26.92 11.37
N VAL A 31 -1.23 26.88 12.09
CA VAL A 31 -1.20 26.98 13.56
C VAL A 31 -1.00 28.42 13.97
N LYS A 32 -1.89 28.93 14.84
CA LYS A 32 -1.83 30.30 15.35
C LYS A 32 -0.63 30.50 16.27
N PHE A 33 0.19 31.52 16.00
CA PHE A 33 1.38 31.86 16.77
C PHE A 33 1.38 33.34 17.11
N ASP A 34 1.54 33.67 18.38
CA ASP A 34 1.69 35.04 18.87
C ASP A 34 2.99 35.27 19.64
N GLY A 35 3.82 34.24 19.79
CA GLY A 35 5.09 34.31 20.51
C GLY A 35 4.97 34.10 22.01
N SER A 36 3.78 33.87 22.57
CA SER A 36 3.60 33.67 24.02
C SER A 36 3.99 32.31 24.54
N GLY A 37 4.23 31.32 23.63
CA GLY A 37 4.64 29.98 23.98
C GLY A 37 5.03 29.19 22.74
N ASP A 38 5.56 27.96 22.94
CA ASP A 38 5.92 27.06 21.87
C ASP A 38 4.67 26.58 21.12
N ILE A 39 4.83 26.36 19.83
CA ILE A 39 3.80 25.75 18.98
C ILE A 39 4.31 24.44 18.39
N ASN A 40 3.40 23.49 18.24
CA ASN A 40 3.67 22.25 17.51
C ASN A 40 3.12 22.36 16.10
N ILE A 41 4.00 22.25 15.10
CA ILE A 41 3.65 22.31 13.69
C ILE A 41 3.75 20.91 13.11
N ASN A 42 2.59 20.28 12.92
CA ASN A 42 2.53 19.00 12.22
C ASN A 42 2.55 19.25 10.71
N THR A 43 3.58 18.76 10.04
CA THR A 43 3.69 18.84 8.58
C THR A 43 2.84 17.78 7.89
N LEU A 44 2.55 16.67 8.59
CA LEU A 44 1.62 15.62 8.17
C LEU A 44 0.34 15.74 8.98
N VAL A 45 -0.78 16.02 8.29
CA VAL A 45 -2.06 16.28 8.95
C VAL A 45 -2.89 15.01 9.01
N SER A 46 -3.23 14.59 10.25
CA SER A 46 -4.25 13.55 10.44
C SER A 46 -5.65 14.17 10.27
N ARG A 47 -6.44 13.56 9.41
CA ARG A 47 -7.84 13.94 9.14
C ARG A 47 -8.85 13.01 9.83
N GLY A 48 -8.36 12.03 10.59
CA GLY A 48 -9.21 11.05 11.25
C GLY A 48 -9.91 10.11 10.25
N ARG A 49 -11.13 9.72 10.58
CA ARG A 49 -11.91 8.70 9.84
C ARG A 49 -12.62 9.29 8.61
N VAL A 50 -11.86 9.64 7.61
CA VAL A 50 -12.41 10.07 6.32
C VAL A 50 -12.86 8.84 5.54
N THR A 51 -14.08 8.86 5.01
CA THR A 51 -14.56 7.80 4.09
C THR A 51 -13.71 7.76 2.83
N ALA A 52 -13.40 6.56 2.36
CA ALA A 52 -12.60 6.38 1.14
C ALA A 52 -13.20 7.17 -0.02
N LEU A 53 -12.38 7.99 -0.65
CA LEU A 53 -12.80 8.78 -1.81
C LEU A 53 -13.23 7.86 -2.95
N SER A 54 -14.23 8.25 -3.72
CA SER A 54 -14.79 7.43 -4.80
C SER A 54 -15.15 8.27 -6.01
N GLY A 55 -15.36 7.61 -7.14
CA GLY A 55 -15.66 8.29 -8.41
C GLY A 55 -14.57 9.29 -8.75
N SER A 56 -14.94 10.52 -9.08
CA SER A 56 -14.03 11.61 -9.37
C SER A 56 -13.78 12.55 -8.18
N THR A 57 -14.23 12.18 -6.98
CA THR A 57 -14.03 13.00 -5.77
C THR A 57 -12.55 13.17 -5.47
N GLN A 58 -12.12 14.41 -5.33
CA GLN A 58 -10.74 14.78 -5.04
C GLN A 58 -10.53 14.99 -3.54
N GLY A 59 -9.34 14.62 -3.07
CA GLY A 59 -8.89 14.95 -1.73
C GLY A 59 -8.27 16.34 -1.64
N THR A 60 -7.78 16.68 -0.46
CA THR A 60 -7.09 17.96 -0.19
C THR A 60 -5.63 17.85 -0.65
N ALA A 61 -5.10 18.93 -1.25
CA ALA A 61 -3.69 19.00 -1.65
C ALA A 61 -2.73 18.83 -0.45
N GLY A 62 -1.56 18.30 -0.72
CA GLY A 62 -0.53 17.97 0.24
C GLY A 62 -0.52 16.50 0.65
N ILE A 63 0.17 16.22 1.74
CA ILE A 63 0.25 14.87 2.33
C ILE A 63 -0.66 14.84 3.55
N GLN A 64 -1.57 13.89 3.59
CA GLN A 64 -2.57 13.76 4.65
C GLN A 64 -2.65 12.32 5.11
N MET A 65 -3.03 12.11 6.36
CA MET A 65 -3.28 10.79 6.91
C MET A 65 -4.77 10.62 7.22
N TYR A 66 -5.37 9.56 6.71
CA TYR A 66 -6.72 9.15 7.03
C TYR A 66 -6.71 7.85 7.84
N GLU A 67 -7.75 7.59 8.59
CA GLU A 67 -7.95 6.33 9.29
C GLU A 67 -8.98 5.49 8.54
N ALA A 68 -8.57 4.29 8.12
CA ALA A 68 -9.51 3.24 7.73
C ALA A 68 -10.13 2.67 9.01
N TYR A 69 -11.45 2.80 9.15
CA TYR A 69 -12.21 2.28 10.28
C TYR A 69 -13.63 1.93 9.84
N SER A 70 -13.75 0.85 9.08
CA SER A 70 -15.01 0.41 8.44
C SER A 70 -15.69 1.51 7.59
N ASN A 71 -14.91 2.30 6.87
CA ASN A 71 -15.32 3.47 6.11
C ASN A 71 -14.96 3.38 4.61
N SER A 72 -15.28 2.23 4.01
CA SER A 72 -15.17 1.93 2.57
C SER A 72 -13.75 1.71 2.03
N TYR A 73 -12.78 1.51 2.90
CA TYR A 73 -11.47 1.02 2.51
C TYR A 73 -11.44 -0.51 2.37
N PRO A 74 -10.47 -1.10 1.66
CA PRO A 74 -10.40 -2.57 1.48
C PRO A 74 -10.09 -3.34 2.77
N THR A 75 -9.69 -2.65 3.83
CA THR A 75 -9.55 -3.22 5.18
C THR A 75 -10.45 -2.49 6.16
N SER A 76 -10.91 -3.20 7.20
CA SER A 76 -11.71 -2.57 8.25
C SER A 76 -10.88 -1.61 9.11
N PHE A 77 -9.58 -1.82 9.24
CA PHE A 77 -8.70 -1.03 10.09
C PHE A 77 -7.36 -0.77 9.42
N GLY A 78 -6.86 0.46 9.54
CA GLY A 78 -5.57 0.83 8.95
C GLY A 78 -5.33 2.33 8.92
N ASN A 79 -4.19 2.72 8.34
CA ASN A 79 -3.84 4.10 8.08
C ASN A 79 -3.62 4.29 6.58
N VAL A 80 -4.10 5.40 6.06
CA VAL A 80 -3.99 5.77 4.65
C VAL A 80 -3.14 7.02 4.54
N LEU A 81 -2.06 6.93 3.79
CA LEU A 81 -1.31 8.08 3.35
C LEU A 81 -1.90 8.57 2.02
N HIS A 82 -2.54 9.73 2.05
CA HIS A 82 -3.09 10.40 0.88
C HIS A 82 -2.13 11.48 0.39
N MET A 83 -1.85 11.49 -0.90
CA MET A 83 -0.90 12.41 -1.53
C MET A 83 -1.55 13.08 -2.73
N LYS A 84 -1.52 14.41 -2.76
CA LYS A 84 -2.00 15.22 -3.88
C LYS A 84 -1.11 16.43 -4.10
N GLY A 85 -0.73 16.67 -5.34
CA GLY A 85 -0.03 17.89 -5.73
C GLY A 85 -0.90 19.14 -5.56
N ALA A 86 -0.28 20.29 -5.37
CA ALA A 86 -1.00 21.57 -5.23
C ALA A 86 -1.62 22.05 -6.56
N SER A 87 -1.00 21.73 -7.69
CA SER A 87 -1.36 22.27 -9.00
C SER A 87 -2.06 21.27 -9.93
N ALA A 88 -1.97 19.98 -9.64
CA ALA A 88 -2.52 18.92 -10.47
C ALA A 88 -3.60 18.14 -9.73
N ALA A 89 -4.58 17.61 -10.48
CA ALA A 89 -5.66 16.80 -9.96
C ALA A 89 -5.25 15.34 -9.67
N GLY A 90 -4.03 14.94 -10.02
CA GLY A 90 -3.49 13.60 -9.78
C GLY A 90 -3.28 13.33 -8.29
N GLU A 91 -3.69 12.15 -7.85
CA GLU A 91 -3.66 11.76 -6.45
C GLU A 91 -3.23 10.31 -6.32
N GLY A 92 -2.63 9.97 -5.19
CA GLY A 92 -2.27 8.61 -4.83
C GLY A 92 -2.57 8.30 -3.37
N GLU A 93 -2.86 7.06 -3.08
CA GLU A 93 -3.06 6.58 -1.72
C GLU A 93 -2.31 5.28 -1.48
N LEU A 94 -1.70 5.20 -0.29
CA LEU A 94 -1.10 4.00 0.29
C LEU A 94 -1.85 3.68 1.58
N LEU A 95 -2.48 2.53 1.62
CA LEU A 95 -3.14 2.00 2.81
C LEU A 95 -2.28 0.91 3.42
N ILE A 96 -1.98 1.05 4.70
CA ILE A 96 -1.38 0.00 5.53
C ILE A 96 -2.45 -0.43 6.53
N GLY A 97 -2.95 -1.65 6.37
CA GLY A 97 -3.89 -2.24 7.33
C GLY A 97 -3.20 -2.51 8.67
N TRP A 98 -3.97 -2.54 9.74
CA TRP A 98 -3.42 -2.94 11.03
C TRP A 98 -3.27 -4.46 11.09
N SER A 99 -2.30 -4.94 11.85
CA SER A 99 -2.13 -6.37 12.10
C SER A 99 -3.31 -6.92 12.89
N GLY A 100 -3.62 -8.20 12.69
CA GLY A 100 -4.60 -8.89 13.54
C GLY A 100 -4.13 -8.98 14.99
N THR A 101 -5.06 -9.20 15.92
CA THR A 101 -4.75 -9.34 17.36
C THR A 101 -3.80 -10.50 17.66
N SER A 102 -3.71 -11.49 16.75
CA SER A 102 -2.77 -12.61 16.81
C SER A 102 -1.39 -12.29 16.20
N GLY A 103 -1.13 -11.03 15.78
CA GLY A 103 0.11 -10.64 15.13
C GLY A 103 0.21 -11.05 13.66
N ALA A 104 -0.91 -11.36 12.99
CA ALA A 104 -0.93 -11.52 11.54
C ALA A 104 -0.40 -10.24 10.87
N HIS A 105 0.39 -10.39 9.78
CA HIS A 105 0.97 -9.23 9.11
C HIS A 105 -0.11 -8.33 8.50
N ALA A 106 0.22 -7.05 8.40
CA ALA A 106 -0.69 -6.04 7.88
C ALA A 106 -0.79 -6.12 6.35
N PRO A 107 -2.00 -6.12 5.77
CA PRO A 107 -2.15 -6.01 4.33
C PRO A 107 -1.84 -4.59 3.87
N VAL A 108 -1.28 -4.46 2.67
CA VAL A 108 -0.92 -3.18 2.06
C VAL A 108 -1.66 -3.03 0.74
N PHE A 109 -2.20 -1.84 0.50
CA PHE A 109 -2.92 -1.53 -0.75
C PHE A 109 -2.49 -0.18 -1.29
N ILE A 110 -2.55 -0.04 -2.61
CA ILE A 110 -2.30 1.22 -3.32
C ILE A 110 -3.43 1.49 -4.30
N ARG A 111 -3.68 2.76 -4.56
CA ARG A 111 -4.49 3.25 -5.68
C ARG A 111 -4.09 4.64 -6.09
N SER A 112 -4.53 5.07 -7.25
CA SER A 112 -4.30 6.42 -7.75
C SER A 112 -5.43 6.88 -8.66
N ARG A 113 -5.42 8.18 -8.98
CA ARG A 113 -6.21 8.76 -10.06
C ARG A 113 -5.35 9.70 -10.90
N ARG A 114 -5.72 9.84 -12.15
CA ARG A 114 -5.05 10.73 -13.10
C ARG A 114 -5.25 12.20 -12.74
N ASP A 115 -4.40 13.02 -13.30
CA ASP A 115 -4.38 14.48 -13.18
C ASP A 115 -5.47 15.20 -14.02
N ILE A 116 -6.51 14.48 -14.39
CA ILE A 116 -7.70 15.00 -15.07
C ILE A 116 -8.81 15.19 -14.02
N THR A 117 -9.50 16.33 -14.06
CA THR A 117 -10.44 16.75 -13.02
C THR A 117 -11.56 15.74 -12.76
N ASP A 118 -12.08 15.10 -13.79
CA ASP A 118 -13.17 14.11 -13.75
C ASP A 118 -12.68 12.66 -13.76
N ALA A 119 -11.36 12.43 -13.70
CA ALA A 119 -10.84 11.07 -13.62
C ALA A 119 -11.32 10.36 -12.34
N ALA A 120 -11.79 9.13 -12.51
CA ALA A 120 -12.15 8.29 -11.38
C ALA A 120 -10.90 7.70 -10.69
N TRP A 121 -11.04 7.39 -9.41
CA TRP A 121 -10.07 6.57 -8.69
C TRP A 121 -9.99 5.18 -9.30
N SER A 122 -8.78 4.65 -9.41
CA SER A 122 -8.59 3.23 -9.71
C SER A 122 -9.15 2.37 -8.58
N ALA A 123 -9.44 1.11 -8.87
CA ALA A 123 -9.66 0.13 -7.81
C ALA A 123 -8.39 0.02 -6.94
N TRP A 124 -8.59 -0.36 -5.68
CA TRP A 124 -7.48 -0.69 -4.79
C TRP A 124 -6.76 -1.95 -5.29
N ALA A 125 -5.45 -1.89 -5.38
CA ALA A 125 -4.59 -3.03 -5.69
C ALA A 125 -3.81 -3.43 -4.44
N GLN A 126 -3.83 -4.71 -4.09
CA GLN A 126 -3.03 -5.21 -2.98
C GLN A 126 -1.54 -5.26 -3.38
N VAL A 127 -0.68 -4.81 -2.49
CA VAL A 127 0.77 -4.99 -2.58
C VAL A 127 1.11 -6.26 -1.83
N TYR A 128 1.54 -7.28 -2.55
CA TYR A 128 1.92 -8.56 -1.97
C TYR A 128 3.34 -8.50 -1.40
N THR A 129 3.50 -9.01 -0.20
CA THR A 129 4.77 -9.14 0.51
C THR A 129 5.22 -10.60 0.52
N ALA A 130 6.42 -10.89 0.98
CA ALA A 130 6.90 -12.26 1.18
C ALA A 130 6.08 -13.07 2.21
N LYS A 131 5.16 -12.44 2.92
CA LYS A 131 4.25 -13.08 3.88
C LYS A 131 2.88 -13.39 3.28
N ASP A 132 2.58 -12.87 2.10
CA ASP A 132 1.31 -13.07 1.43
C ASP A 132 1.34 -14.31 0.53
N SER A 133 0.18 -14.96 0.40
CA SER A 133 -0.05 -15.88 -0.70
C SER A 133 -0.44 -15.08 -1.93
N ILE A 134 0.46 -14.98 -2.91
CA ILE A 134 0.19 -14.24 -4.14
C ILE A 134 -0.83 -15.01 -4.97
N PRO A 135 -2.02 -14.44 -5.30
CA PRO A 135 -2.97 -15.08 -6.18
C PRO A 135 -2.32 -15.44 -7.52
N GLY A 136 -2.51 -16.66 -7.96
CA GLY A 136 -1.87 -17.15 -9.17
C GLY A 136 -0.45 -17.69 -8.98
N VAL A 137 0.21 -17.44 -7.86
CA VAL A 137 1.43 -18.16 -7.49
C VAL A 137 1.05 -19.32 -6.58
N ASN A 138 1.22 -20.52 -7.09
CA ASN A 138 0.75 -21.71 -6.44
C ASN A 138 1.82 -22.33 -5.53
N THR A 139 1.64 -22.21 -4.23
CA THR A 139 2.47 -22.90 -3.24
C THR A 139 2.28 -24.42 -3.25
N THR A 140 1.17 -24.92 -3.79
CA THR A 140 0.86 -26.35 -3.91
C THR A 140 1.12 -26.92 -5.32
N GLY A 141 1.58 -26.13 -6.27
CA GLY A 141 1.98 -26.60 -7.59
C GLY A 141 0.84 -27.10 -8.49
N ASN A 142 -0.40 -26.62 -8.31
CA ASN A 142 -1.55 -27.04 -9.15
C ASN A 142 -1.85 -26.08 -10.31
N GLN A 143 -0.96 -25.13 -10.61
CA GLN A 143 -1.11 -24.21 -11.74
C GLN A 143 -0.57 -24.81 -13.03
N ASN A 144 -1.27 -24.56 -14.14
CA ASN A 144 -0.72 -24.76 -15.46
C ASN A 144 0.42 -23.77 -15.70
N THR A 145 1.63 -24.26 -15.84
CA THR A 145 2.78 -23.45 -16.24
C THR A 145 2.96 -23.54 -17.75
N THR A 146 3.10 -22.42 -18.43
CA THR A 146 3.46 -22.38 -19.86
C THR A 146 4.96 -22.65 -20.09
N GLY A 147 5.75 -22.71 -19.02
CA GLY A 147 7.17 -23.04 -19.03
C GLY A 147 7.45 -24.47 -18.53
N ASN A 148 8.71 -24.90 -18.62
CA ASN A 148 9.16 -26.18 -18.10
C ASN A 148 9.24 -26.14 -16.57
N ALA A 149 8.63 -27.10 -15.89
CA ALA A 149 8.90 -27.33 -14.48
C ALA A 149 10.33 -27.87 -14.33
N ALA A 150 11.10 -27.34 -13.36
CA ALA A 150 12.46 -27.82 -13.11
C ALA A 150 12.47 -29.27 -12.64
N THR A 151 11.43 -29.72 -11.94
CA THR A 151 11.23 -31.09 -11.49
C THR A 151 9.74 -31.43 -11.50
N ALA A 152 9.41 -32.64 -11.94
CA ALA A 152 8.08 -33.24 -11.81
C ALA A 152 8.22 -34.63 -11.18
N THR A 153 7.44 -34.88 -10.13
CA THR A 153 7.50 -36.19 -9.42
C THR A 153 6.74 -37.24 -10.18
N LYS A 154 5.63 -36.87 -10.79
CA LYS A 154 4.86 -37.82 -11.63
C LYS A 154 3.90 -37.08 -12.57
N LEU A 155 3.43 -37.80 -13.58
CA LEU A 155 2.40 -37.31 -14.50
C LEU A 155 1.04 -37.28 -13.79
N GLN A 156 0.27 -36.22 -13.97
CA GLN A 156 -1.08 -36.10 -13.41
C GLN A 156 -2.00 -37.25 -13.88
N THR A 157 -1.83 -37.67 -15.15
CA THR A 157 -2.54 -38.80 -15.73
C THR A 157 -1.49 -39.75 -16.27
N ALA A 158 -1.46 -40.97 -15.74
CA ALA A 158 -0.58 -42.00 -16.20
C ALA A 158 -0.76 -42.25 -17.70
N ARG A 159 0.34 -42.48 -18.41
CA ARG A 159 0.38 -42.87 -19.82
C ARG A 159 0.82 -44.32 -19.93
N LYS A 160 0.61 -44.92 -21.07
CA LYS A 160 1.10 -46.27 -21.35
C LYS A 160 2.31 -46.23 -22.28
N ILE A 161 3.34 -46.95 -21.91
CA ILE A 161 4.51 -47.23 -22.77
C ILE A 161 4.44 -48.70 -23.13
N ALA A 162 4.26 -49.05 -24.41
CA ALA A 162 4.04 -50.39 -24.86
C ALA A 162 2.99 -51.19 -24.04
N GLY A 163 1.86 -50.55 -23.70
CA GLY A 163 0.79 -51.13 -22.90
C GLY A 163 0.97 -51.11 -21.38
N VAL A 164 2.18 -50.84 -20.88
CA VAL A 164 2.47 -50.72 -19.44
C VAL A 164 2.21 -49.30 -18.95
N ALA A 165 1.46 -49.16 -17.87
CA ALA A 165 1.17 -47.84 -17.27
C ALA A 165 2.42 -47.19 -16.70
N PHE A 166 2.63 -45.93 -17.03
CA PHE A 166 3.76 -45.13 -16.55
C PHE A 166 3.28 -43.75 -16.12
N ASP A 167 3.57 -43.34 -14.88
CA ASP A 167 3.29 -42.02 -14.35
C ASP A 167 4.57 -41.30 -13.92
N GLY A 168 5.72 -41.88 -14.05
CA GLY A 168 7.01 -41.32 -13.65
C GLY A 168 7.37 -41.50 -12.17
N SER A 169 6.53 -42.15 -11.37
CA SER A 169 6.80 -42.38 -9.95
C SER A 169 7.75 -43.51 -9.66
N ALA A 170 7.92 -44.43 -10.60
CA ALA A 170 8.81 -45.59 -10.50
C ALA A 170 9.24 -46.08 -11.89
N ASP A 171 10.31 -46.86 -11.91
CA ASP A 171 10.76 -47.55 -13.12
C ASP A 171 9.72 -48.58 -13.60
N ILE A 172 9.62 -48.78 -14.89
CA ILE A 172 8.79 -49.83 -15.49
C ILE A 172 9.66 -50.84 -16.19
N THR A 173 9.24 -52.10 -16.14
CA THR A 173 9.87 -53.19 -16.89
C THR A 173 9.04 -53.51 -18.13
N LEU A 174 9.65 -53.42 -19.31
CA LEU A 174 9.04 -53.80 -20.57
C LEU A 174 9.53 -55.21 -20.94
N THR A 175 8.60 -56.11 -21.17
CA THR A 175 8.88 -57.47 -21.63
C THR A 175 8.89 -57.54 -23.16
N ALA A 176 9.43 -58.58 -23.72
CA ALA A 176 9.37 -58.83 -25.17
C ALA A 176 7.93 -58.86 -25.69
N ALA A 177 6.99 -59.33 -24.88
CA ALA A 177 5.56 -59.36 -25.23
C ALA A 177 4.97 -57.93 -25.29
N ASN A 178 5.39 -57.01 -24.42
CA ASN A 178 4.95 -55.62 -24.48
C ASN A 178 5.40 -54.92 -25.79
N LEU A 179 6.53 -55.34 -26.34
CA LEU A 179 7.13 -54.80 -27.57
C LEU A 179 6.75 -55.54 -28.82
N ASN A 180 5.90 -56.59 -28.74
CA ASN A 180 5.62 -57.54 -29.83
C ASN A 180 6.92 -58.15 -30.44
N ALA A 181 7.94 -58.29 -29.62
CA ALA A 181 9.22 -58.87 -30.04
C ALA A 181 9.25 -60.39 -29.79
N TYR A 182 9.83 -61.13 -30.70
CA TYR A 182 10.02 -62.57 -30.50
C TYR A 182 11.05 -62.82 -29.40
N THR A 183 10.73 -63.71 -28.46
CA THR A 183 11.69 -64.25 -27.54
C THR A 183 12.41 -65.40 -28.27
N LYS A 184 13.75 -65.36 -28.35
CA LYS A 184 14.51 -66.48 -28.84
C LYS A 184 14.37 -67.64 -27.85
N THR A 185 13.68 -68.69 -28.23
CA THR A 185 13.71 -69.94 -27.50
C THR A 185 15.01 -70.64 -27.90
N GLU A 186 15.88 -70.87 -26.94
CA GLU A 186 17.07 -71.77 -27.15
C GLU A 186 16.62 -73.19 -27.23
#